data_5fbef56e2c848de7f9fe50c1442bb390
#
_entry.id   5fbef56e2c848de7f9fe50c1442bb390
#
_cell.length_a   1.000
_cell.length_b   1.000
_cell.length_c   1.000
_cell.angle_alpha   90.00
_cell.angle_beta   90.00
_cell.angle_gamma   90.00
#
_symmetry.space_group_name_H-M   'P 1'
#
loop_
_entity.id
_entity.type
_entity.pdbx_description
1 polymer ?
#
loop_
_entity_poly.entity_id
_entity_poly.type
_entity_poly.pdbx_seq_one_letter_code
_entity_poly.pdbx_strand_id
1 'polypeptide(L)'
;MFNTRRDLEFLLDIQDAIEIRLHPVPEALWKSLSRGQFASRELYRLRLQAEHALLVSGFDELVCLDLLKFTPFDYQVRAAQIALRLFRGRGMLCDEVGLGKTIEAGLVLKEYLVRNVVQRVLVVTPAALVEQWREELATKFGLPNFVTTADPEFRAAGLEGWERFPRLIASLATARRADHRARLVQIPYDLVIVDEAHHLKNRASASWKFVNDLQRKFILLLTATPVENDLDELYNLITLLKPGQLSTPREFRKQFVARGDPRQPKNRGQLRELLGDVMVRHSRGQVNINLPPRQASTVRLQLTQQEAEFYAAVSGMVRKQLGTLPSPSGGKGQQSTLRGIEGESLRQVDRFALLTLQREIGSSPQAAESTLRSLASRAATAGQRDHLLALAEQATRIPTWAKADALEKLLSTIFHADKTEKVLLFTHFRRTLGLLAERLRMMGIDFVTYHGALDIAAKQQAIADFQGRAQVLLSTEAAGEGRNLQFCRTMINFDIPWNPMRIEQRVGRIHRVGQTREVRIYNLSARGTIEDYLLQLLDQKLNMFELVIGEMDMILGRLLDERDFEDLLLDVWVQAQNDAELQAGFSQLGETLLQARQAHQKTREYDEALFGEDFSSE
;
A
#
# COMPACT_ATOMS: atom_id res chain seq x y z
N MET A 1 -38.03 -6.19 40.99
CA MET A 1 -37.80 -6.40 42.45
C MET A 1 -37.93 -7.90 42.70
N PHE A 2 -36.84 -8.63 42.70
CA PHE A 2 -36.88 -10.05 43.09
C PHE A 2 -36.73 -10.10 44.61
N ASN A 3 -37.75 -10.61 45.26
CA ASN A 3 -37.83 -10.43 46.71
C ASN A 3 -37.68 -11.73 47.50
N THR A 4 -37.38 -12.87 46.88
CA THR A 4 -37.16 -14.08 47.62
C THR A 4 -36.19 -15.06 46.95
N ARG A 5 -35.54 -15.91 47.76
CA ARG A 5 -34.69 -17.01 47.36
C ARG A 5 -35.34 -17.97 46.34
N ARG A 6 -36.66 -18.02 46.29
CA ARG A 6 -37.47 -18.83 45.35
C ARG A 6 -37.42 -18.32 43.90
N ASP A 7 -37.29 -16.99 43.70
CA ASP A 7 -37.26 -16.42 42.35
C ASP A 7 -35.93 -16.69 41.64
N LEU A 8 -34.87 -16.95 42.40
CA LEU A 8 -33.58 -17.39 41.88
C LEU A 8 -33.53 -18.90 41.56
N GLU A 9 -34.27 -19.72 42.29
CA GLU A 9 -34.37 -21.17 42.02
C GLU A 9 -35.14 -21.44 40.71
N PHE A 10 -36.08 -20.60 40.32
CA PHE A 10 -36.84 -20.72 39.07
C PHE A 10 -36.00 -20.49 37.80
N LEU A 11 -34.89 -19.73 37.90
CA LEU A 11 -33.94 -19.52 36.80
C LEU A 11 -32.94 -20.66 36.64
N LEU A 12 -32.88 -21.61 37.56
CA LEU A 12 -31.94 -22.73 37.57
C LEU A 12 -32.46 -24.01 36.93
N ASP A 13 -33.73 -24.03 36.48
CA ASP A 13 -34.37 -25.21 35.87
C ASP A 13 -34.18 -25.26 34.33
N ILE A 14 -33.12 -24.65 33.82
CA ILE A 14 -32.67 -24.87 32.44
C ILE A 14 -31.75 -26.10 32.45
N GLN A 15 -32.32 -27.25 32.27
CA GLN A 15 -31.61 -28.47 31.94
C GLN A 15 -30.97 -28.26 30.55
N ASP A 16 -29.71 -27.94 30.52
CA ASP A 16 -28.63 -28.48 29.69
C ASP A 16 -27.43 -27.53 29.68
N ALA A 17 -26.36 -28.04 30.23
CA ALA A 17 -24.97 -27.72 29.84
C ALA A 17 -24.26 -26.44 30.33
N ILE A 18 -24.80 -25.60 31.20
CA ILE A 18 -24.01 -24.55 31.83
C ILE A 18 -23.99 -24.72 33.35
N GLU A 19 -22.91 -25.28 33.89
CA GLU A 19 -22.68 -25.32 35.34
C GLU A 19 -22.35 -23.90 35.83
N ILE A 20 -23.38 -23.11 36.18
CA ILE A 20 -23.18 -21.78 36.79
C ILE A 20 -22.85 -21.99 38.26
N ARG A 21 -21.56 -21.99 38.62
CA ARG A 21 -21.15 -21.93 40.02
C ARG A 21 -21.31 -20.53 40.54
N LEU A 22 -22.47 -20.25 41.14
CA LEU A 22 -22.65 -19.03 41.90
C LEU A 22 -21.80 -19.10 43.17
N HIS A 23 -20.76 -18.28 43.26
CA HIS A 23 -20.09 -18.08 44.54
C HIS A 23 -21.12 -17.53 45.55
N PRO A 24 -21.16 -18.05 46.78
CA PRO A 24 -22.09 -17.55 47.78
C PRO A 24 -21.83 -16.05 47.98
N VAL A 25 -22.84 -15.24 47.74
CA VAL A 25 -22.79 -13.81 47.95
C VAL A 25 -22.49 -13.59 49.43
N PRO A 26 -21.40 -12.87 49.79
CA PRO A 26 -21.06 -12.67 51.20
C PRO A 26 -22.23 -12.05 51.95
N GLU A 27 -22.56 -12.57 53.13
CA GLU A 27 -23.65 -12.04 54.01
C GLU A 27 -23.54 -10.54 54.22
N ALA A 28 -22.33 -9.99 54.21
CA ALA A 28 -22.06 -8.56 54.27
C ALA A 28 -22.68 -7.75 53.10
N LEU A 29 -22.76 -8.34 51.88
CA LEU A 29 -23.41 -7.70 50.73
C LEU A 29 -24.93 -7.61 50.90
N TRP A 30 -25.55 -8.71 51.41
CA TRP A 30 -26.98 -8.73 51.72
C TRP A 30 -27.35 -7.74 52.82
N LYS A 31 -26.51 -7.61 53.85
CA LYS A 31 -26.66 -6.62 54.91
C LYS A 31 -26.54 -5.19 54.41
N SER A 32 -25.66 -4.94 53.45
CA SER A 32 -25.49 -3.60 52.83
C SER A 32 -26.68 -3.25 51.93
N LEU A 33 -27.17 -4.16 51.13
CA LEU A 33 -28.35 -3.97 50.26
C LEU A 33 -29.59 -3.74 51.07
N SER A 34 -29.84 -4.50 52.17
CA SER A 34 -30.98 -4.35 53.05
C SER A 34 -30.97 -3.01 53.84
N ARG A 35 -29.79 -2.40 54.01
CA ARG A 35 -29.59 -1.12 54.65
C ARG A 35 -29.64 0.08 53.70
N GLY A 36 -29.87 -0.16 52.38
CA GLY A 36 -29.91 0.90 51.37
C GLY A 36 -28.53 1.53 51.08
N GLN A 37 -27.45 0.84 51.41
CA GLN A 37 -26.10 1.31 51.12
C GLN A 37 -25.75 1.01 49.65
N PHE A 38 -26.09 1.92 48.77
CA PHE A 38 -25.77 1.84 47.36
C PHE A 38 -24.45 2.53 47.07
N ALA A 39 -23.68 1.95 46.16
CA ALA A 39 -22.48 2.57 45.63
C ALA A 39 -22.81 3.87 44.86
N SER A 40 -21.87 4.78 44.80
CA SER A 40 -22.05 6.01 44.01
C SER A 40 -22.34 5.69 42.53
N ARG A 41 -23.02 6.62 41.83
CA ARG A 41 -23.30 6.49 40.40
C ARG A 41 -22.03 6.29 39.58
N GLU A 42 -20.91 6.83 40.05
CA GLU A 42 -19.58 6.68 39.42
C GLU A 42 -19.05 5.25 39.55
N LEU A 43 -19.14 4.64 40.75
CA LEU A 43 -18.78 3.26 41.01
C LEU A 43 -19.65 2.29 40.21
N TYR A 44 -20.95 2.61 40.07
CA TYR A 44 -21.85 1.80 39.24
C TYR A 44 -21.44 1.88 37.74
N ARG A 45 -21.08 3.07 37.24
CA ARG A 45 -20.56 3.23 35.87
C ARG A 45 -19.24 2.49 35.68
N LEU A 46 -18.35 2.58 36.65
CA LEU A 46 -17.05 1.88 36.62
C LEU A 46 -17.26 0.36 36.59
N ARG A 47 -18.23 -0.14 37.35
CA ARG A 47 -18.62 -1.55 37.34
C ARG A 47 -19.18 -1.97 35.99
N LEU A 48 -20.09 -1.19 35.40
CA LEU A 48 -20.61 -1.47 34.06
C LEU A 48 -19.49 -1.45 33.00
N GLN A 49 -18.53 -0.54 33.11
CA GLN A 49 -17.37 -0.52 32.24
C GLN A 49 -16.47 -1.75 32.43
N ALA A 50 -16.27 -2.18 33.67
CA ALA A 50 -15.52 -3.39 33.98
C ALA A 50 -16.25 -4.66 33.51
N GLU A 51 -17.58 -4.75 33.69
CA GLU A 51 -18.40 -5.84 33.16
C GLU A 51 -18.41 -5.85 31.64
N HIS A 52 -18.51 -4.70 30.98
CA HIS A 52 -18.33 -4.59 29.53
C HIS A 52 -16.94 -5.03 29.08
N ALA A 53 -15.89 -4.69 29.82
CA ALA A 53 -14.54 -5.15 29.54
C ALA A 53 -14.35 -6.67 29.75
N LEU A 54 -15.08 -7.27 30.67
CA LEU A 54 -15.10 -8.71 30.91
C LEU A 54 -15.94 -9.48 29.89
N LEU A 55 -17.02 -8.88 29.38
CA LEU A 55 -17.84 -9.43 28.29
C LEU A 55 -17.11 -9.48 26.94
N VAL A 56 -15.97 -8.78 26.81
CA VAL A 56 -15.07 -8.84 25.64
C VAL A 56 -14.37 -10.20 25.51
N SER A 57 -14.49 -11.12 26.48
CA SER A 57 -13.93 -12.47 26.41
C SER A 57 -14.63 -13.43 25.43
N GLY A 58 -15.69 -13.02 24.76
CA GLY A 58 -16.46 -13.85 23.82
C GLY A 58 -16.15 -13.59 22.33
N PHE A 59 -14.87 -13.49 21.95
CA PHE A 59 -14.46 -13.41 20.52
C PHE A 59 -14.15 -14.78 19.91
N ASP A 60 -14.77 -15.84 20.40
CA ASP A 60 -14.66 -17.19 19.82
C ASP A 60 -15.33 -17.23 18.45
N GLU A 61 -16.42 -16.48 18.30
CA GLU A 61 -17.10 -16.26 17.04
C GLU A 61 -17.11 -14.77 16.70
N LEU A 62 -16.77 -14.45 15.45
CA LEU A 62 -16.81 -13.09 14.95
C LEU A 62 -18.18 -12.77 14.36
N VAL A 63 -18.94 -11.93 15.05
CA VAL A 63 -20.29 -11.47 14.62
C VAL A 63 -20.22 -10.69 13.31
N CYS A 64 -19.09 -10.06 13.03
CA CYS A 64 -18.94 -9.26 11.81
C CYS A 64 -18.93 -10.08 10.53
N LEU A 65 -18.68 -11.39 10.56
CA LEU A 65 -18.56 -12.24 9.36
C LEU A 65 -19.84 -12.21 8.51
N ASP A 66 -21.01 -12.26 9.13
CA ASP A 66 -22.29 -12.19 8.42
C ASP A 66 -22.58 -10.84 7.77
N LEU A 67 -21.83 -9.81 8.15
CA LEU A 67 -21.98 -8.44 7.65
C LEU A 67 -20.95 -8.07 6.57
N LEU A 68 -20.08 -9.01 6.18
CA LEU A 68 -19.06 -8.78 5.16
C LEU A 68 -19.63 -8.97 3.76
N LYS A 69 -19.05 -8.26 2.81
CA LYS A 69 -19.36 -8.40 1.38
C LYS A 69 -18.42 -9.36 0.64
N PHE A 70 -17.63 -10.13 1.36
CA PHE A 70 -16.68 -11.11 0.85
C PHE A 70 -16.49 -12.20 1.90
N THR A 71 -15.92 -13.34 1.51
CA THR A 71 -15.57 -14.42 2.43
C THR A 71 -14.10 -14.33 2.77
N PRO A 72 -13.72 -14.06 4.03
CA PRO A 72 -12.32 -14.11 4.46
C PRO A 72 -11.82 -15.55 4.49
N PHE A 73 -10.51 -15.74 4.42
CA PHE A 73 -9.89 -17.05 4.60
C PHE A 73 -9.83 -17.44 6.07
N ASP A 74 -9.83 -18.73 6.35
CA ASP A 74 -9.83 -19.27 7.72
C ASP A 74 -8.66 -18.74 8.57
N TYR A 75 -7.45 -18.64 7.97
CA TYR A 75 -6.31 -18.10 8.68
C TYR A 75 -6.48 -16.62 9.03
N GLN A 76 -7.14 -15.82 8.18
CA GLN A 76 -7.43 -14.40 8.46
C GLN A 76 -8.43 -14.26 9.62
N VAL A 77 -9.43 -15.14 9.65
CA VAL A 77 -10.40 -15.20 10.75
C VAL A 77 -9.68 -15.58 12.04
N ARG A 78 -8.81 -16.61 12.01
CA ARG A 78 -8.01 -17.02 13.17
C ARG A 78 -7.07 -15.89 13.65
N ALA A 79 -6.36 -15.21 12.73
CA ALA A 79 -5.51 -14.07 13.09
C ALA A 79 -6.31 -12.97 13.80
N ALA A 80 -7.50 -12.65 13.30
CA ALA A 80 -8.39 -11.68 13.94
C ALA A 80 -8.87 -12.15 15.32
N GLN A 81 -9.25 -13.41 15.46
CA GLN A 81 -9.65 -14.01 16.76
C GLN A 81 -8.50 -13.95 17.77
N ILE A 82 -7.28 -14.30 17.36
CA ILE A 82 -6.07 -14.22 18.22
C ILE A 82 -5.84 -12.77 18.64
N ALA A 83 -5.90 -11.81 17.71
CA ALA A 83 -5.72 -10.39 18.01
C ALA A 83 -6.76 -9.87 19.02
N LEU A 84 -7.98 -10.34 18.95
CA LEU A 84 -9.08 -9.94 19.83
C LEU A 84 -8.99 -10.61 21.21
N ARG A 85 -8.75 -11.90 21.24
CA ARG A 85 -8.77 -12.73 22.46
C ARG A 85 -7.48 -12.67 23.23
N LEU A 86 -6.37 -13.02 22.56
CA LEU A 86 -5.07 -13.20 23.19
C LEU A 86 -4.36 -11.86 23.37
N PHE A 87 -4.30 -11.05 22.32
CA PHE A 87 -3.63 -9.76 22.35
C PHE A 87 -4.51 -8.67 22.97
N ARG A 88 -5.79 -8.92 23.14
CA ARG A 88 -6.77 -7.97 23.68
C ARG A 88 -6.68 -6.62 22.96
N GLY A 89 -6.57 -6.67 21.64
CA GLY A 89 -6.46 -5.51 20.77
C GLY A 89 -5.13 -4.75 20.81
N ARG A 90 -4.08 -5.34 21.41
CA ARG A 90 -2.74 -4.76 21.44
C ARG A 90 -1.72 -5.77 20.91
N GLY A 91 -1.63 -5.86 19.60
CA GLY A 91 -0.83 -6.89 18.94
C GLY A 91 -0.30 -6.49 17.59
N MET A 92 0.49 -7.38 17.01
CA MET A 92 1.13 -7.22 15.72
C MET A 92 0.70 -8.34 14.77
N LEU A 93 0.23 -7.96 13.58
CA LEU A 93 -0.10 -8.86 12.49
C LEU A 93 1.09 -8.89 11.53
N CYS A 94 1.77 -10.04 11.49
CA CYS A 94 3.05 -10.21 10.80
C CYS A 94 3.00 -11.18 9.64
N ASP A 95 1.83 -11.43 9.09
CA ASP A 95 1.64 -12.30 7.95
C ASP A 95 2.49 -11.87 6.75
N GLU A 96 2.95 -12.84 5.97
CA GLU A 96 3.71 -12.55 4.75
C GLU A 96 2.96 -11.59 3.83
N VAL A 97 3.72 -10.87 3.01
CA VAL A 97 3.16 -9.94 2.02
C VAL A 97 2.14 -10.66 1.12
N GLY A 98 0.98 -10.02 0.91
CA GLY A 98 -0.08 -10.56 0.05
C GLY A 98 -1.05 -11.52 0.73
N LEU A 99 -0.84 -11.90 1.99
CA LEU A 99 -1.80 -12.71 2.76
C LEU A 99 -2.99 -11.91 3.29
N GLY A 100 -2.93 -10.59 3.20
CA GLY A 100 -4.10 -9.74 3.50
C GLY A 100 -4.16 -9.23 4.94
N LYS A 101 -3.03 -8.78 5.50
CA LYS A 101 -2.99 -8.10 6.81
C LYS A 101 -4.04 -7.00 6.97
N THR A 102 -4.31 -6.25 5.90
CA THR A 102 -5.39 -5.25 5.86
C THR A 102 -6.76 -5.88 6.13
N ILE A 103 -7.00 -7.10 5.62
CA ILE A 103 -8.24 -7.85 5.87
C ILE A 103 -8.31 -8.27 7.32
N GLU A 104 -7.26 -8.81 7.89
CA GLU A 104 -7.20 -9.21 9.30
C GLU A 104 -7.47 -8.04 10.24
N ALA A 105 -6.77 -6.91 10.02
CA ALA A 105 -7.00 -5.69 10.78
C ALA A 105 -8.41 -5.12 10.56
N GLY A 106 -8.95 -5.22 9.35
CA GLY A 106 -10.31 -4.85 9.00
C GLY A 106 -11.36 -5.71 9.74
N LEU A 107 -11.12 -7.02 9.89
CA LEU A 107 -11.95 -7.92 10.69
C LEU A 107 -11.98 -7.50 12.16
N VAL A 108 -10.81 -7.26 12.76
CA VAL A 108 -10.71 -6.78 14.15
C VAL A 108 -11.43 -5.44 14.31
N LEU A 109 -11.21 -4.49 13.40
CA LEU A 109 -11.86 -3.19 13.42
C LEU A 109 -13.39 -3.30 13.30
N LYS A 110 -13.87 -4.10 12.33
CA LYS A 110 -15.30 -4.30 12.10
C LYS A 110 -15.97 -4.96 13.30
N GLU A 111 -15.33 -5.97 13.89
CA GLU A 111 -15.83 -6.65 15.10
C GLU A 111 -15.96 -5.69 16.28
N TYR A 112 -14.94 -4.88 16.53
CA TYR A 112 -15.01 -3.88 17.59
C TYR A 112 -16.09 -2.81 17.34
N LEU A 113 -16.28 -2.39 16.08
CA LEU A 113 -17.34 -1.43 15.75
C LEU A 113 -18.74 -2.01 15.90
N VAL A 114 -18.95 -3.26 15.45
CA VAL A 114 -20.25 -3.94 15.57
C VAL A 114 -20.62 -4.17 17.05
N ARG A 115 -19.64 -4.54 17.86
CA ARG A 115 -19.84 -4.69 19.33
C ARG A 115 -19.80 -3.38 20.09
N ASN A 116 -19.69 -2.23 19.41
CA ASN A 116 -19.61 -0.90 20.00
C ASN A 116 -18.49 -0.73 21.06
N VAL A 117 -17.40 -1.50 20.91
CA VAL A 117 -16.20 -1.43 21.78
C VAL A 117 -15.33 -0.25 21.44
N VAL A 118 -15.32 0.17 20.17
CA VAL A 118 -14.57 1.33 19.66
C VAL A 118 -15.48 2.25 18.87
N GLN A 119 -15.22 3.56 18.98
CA GLN A 119 -15.92 4.60 18.23
C GLN A 119 -14.93 5.50 17.50
N ARG A 120 -13.83 5.87 18.17
CA ARG A 120 -12.80 6.74 17.62
C ARG A 120 -11.59 5.93 17.17
N VAL A 121 -11.34 5.99 15.87
CA VAL A 121 -10.33 5.15 15.18
C VAL A 121 -9.39 6.01 14.36
N LEU A 122 -8.09 5.74 14.45
CA LEU A 122 -7.06 6.32 13.61
C LEU A 122 -6.30 5.20 12.89
N VAL A 123 -6.33 5.22 11.56
CA VAL A 123 -5.47 4.38 10.72
C VAL A 123 -4.32 5.24 10.21
N VAL A 124 -3.09 4.83 10.49
CA VAL A 124 -1.87 5.48 10.04
C VAL A 124 -1.16 4.55 9.06
N THR A 125 -0.90 5.00 7.85
CA THR A 125 -0.38 4.18 6.75
C THR A 125 0.59 4.98 5.88
N PRO A 126 1.40 4.37 5.00
CA PRO A 126 2.10 5.09 3.94
C PRO A 126 1.14 5.90 3.05
N ALA A 127 1.60 7.02 2.52
CA ALA A 127 0.75 7.92 1.74
C ALA A 127 0.06 7.23 0.53
N ALA A 128 0.76 6.31 -0.11
CA ALA A 128 0.25 5.55 -1.25
C ALA A 128 -0.90 4.59 -0.90
N LEU A 129 -1.03 4.19 0.37
CA LEU A 129 -2.03 3.21 0.81
C LEU A 129 -3.28 3.85 1.44
N VAL A 130 -3.31 5.18 1.65
CA VAL A 130 -4.44 5.87 2.29
C VAL A 130 -5.75 5.62 1.56
N GLU A 131 -5.78 5.79 0.24
CA GLU A 131 -6.98 5.58 -0.57
C GLU A 131 -7.36 4.09 -0.66
N GLN A 132 -6.38 3.19 -0.71
CA GLN A 132 -6.62 1.75 -0.70
C GLN A 132 -7.31 1.32 0.61
N TRP A 133 -6.84 1.79 1.75
CA TRP A 133 -7.49 1.55 3.04
C TRP A 133 -8.93 2.02 3.06
N ARG A 134 -9.17 3.26 2.60
CA ARG A 134 -10.51 3.83 2.52
C ARG A 134 -11.44 2.98 1.66
N GLU A 135 -10.98 2.59 0.46
CA GLU A 135 -11.76 1.78 -0.46
C GLU A 135 -12.04 0.38 0.09
N GLU A 136 -11.04 -0.29 0.67
CA GLU A 136 -11.21 -1.62 1.26
C GLU A 136 -12.20 -1.59 2.44
N LEU A 137 -12.10 -0.61 3.31
CA LEU A 137 -13.04 -0.46 4.41
C LEU A 137 -14.47 -0.20 3.93
N ALA A 138 -14.65 0.64 2.91
CA ALA A 138 -15.96 0.96 2.36
C ALA A 138 -16.58 -0.23 1.62
N THR A 139 -15.81 -0.89 0.73
CA THR A 139 -16.34 -1.89 -0.19
C THR A 139 -16.45 -3.27 0.43
N LYS A 140 -15.44 -3.71 1.17
CA LYS A 140 -15.38 -5.05 1.78
C LYS A 140 -16.08 -5.09 3.13
N PHE A 141 -15.78 -4.14 4.00
CA PHE A 141 -16.29 -4.11 5.37
C PHE A 141 -17.58 -3.31 5.56
N GLY A 142 -18.05 -2.60 4.53
CA GLY A 142 -19.24 -1.75 4.63
C GLY A 142 -19.05 -0.60 5.61
N LEU A 143 -17.85 0.00 5.66
CA LEU A 143 -17.47 1.11 6.52
C LEU A 143 -17.11 2.36 5.69
N PRO A 144 -18.08 3.03 5.05
CA PRO A 144 -17.81 4.18 4.18
C PRO A 144 -17.45 5.47 4.92
N ASN A 145 -17.60 5.51 6.25
CA ASN A 145 -17.52 6.73 7.06
C ASN A 145 -16.09 7.02 7.56
N PHE A 146 -15.07 6.57 6.84
CA PHE A 146 -13.69 6.94 7.12
C PHE A 146 -13.29 8.14 6.27
N VAL A 147 -12.80 9.19 6.93
CA VAL A 147 -12.37 10.45 6.31
C VAL A 147 -10.85 10.46 6.19
N THR A 148 -10.34 10.98 5.09
CA THR A 148 -8.91 11.18 4.88
C THR A 148 -8.51 12.64 5.01
N THR A 149 -7.24 12.92 5.23
CA THR A 149 -6.73 14.30 5.27
C THR A 149 -6.80 15.01 3.91
N ALA A 150 -7.04 14.27 2.83
CA ALA A 150 -7.23 14.80 1.48
C ALA A 150 -8.68 15.20 1.19
N ASP A 151 -9.63 14.77 1.99
CA ASP A 151 -11.05 15.04 1.74
C ASP A 151 -11.38 16.54 1.92
N PRO A 152 -12.29 17.09 1.08
CA PRO A 152 -12.67 18.50 1.16
C PRO A 152 -13.17 18.91 2.53
N GLU A 153 -13.93 18.04 3.20
CA GLU A 153 -14.49 18.28 4.54
C GLU A 153 -13.41 18.40 5.60
N PHE A 154 -12.36 17.55 5.51
CA PHE A 154 -11.23 17.63 6.43
C PHE A 154 -10.41 18.89 6.16
N ARG A 155 -10.15 19.22 4.89
CA ARG A 155 -9.42 20.44 4.52
C ARG A 155 -10.14 21.71 4.96
N ALA A 156 -11.46 21.73 4.84
CA ALA A 156 -12.27 22.86 5.33
C ALA A 156 -12.23 23.01 6.85
N ALA A 157 -12.15 21.91 7.61
CA ALA A 157 -12.02 21.92 9.06
C ALA A 157 -10.58 22.22 9.53
N GLY A 158 -9.59 22.11 8.66
CA GLY A 158 -8.19 22.29 9.01
C GLY A 158 -7.72 21.33 10.12
N LEU A 159 -6.97 21.85 11.10
CA LEU A 159 -6.48 21.04 12.22
C LEU A 159 -7.59 20.56 13.18
N GLU A 160 -8.74 21.21 13.21
CA GLU A 160 -9.90 20.78 14.01
C GLU A 160 -10.53 19.49 13.45
N GLY A 161 -10.27 19.18 12.18
CA GLY A 161 -10.70 17.93 11.54
C GLY A 161 -10.30 16.69 12.33
N TRP A 162 -9.16 16.71 13.03
CA TRP A 162 -8.71 15.59 13.85
C TRP A 162 -9.64 15.27 15.03
N GLU A 163 -10.24 16.29 15.62
CA GLU A 163 -11.19 16.14 16.73
C GLU A 163 -12.60 15.88 16.22
N ARG A 164 -12.98 16.56 15.11
CA ARG A 164 -14.31 16.52 14.52
C ARG A 164 -14.69 15.14 13.99
N PHE A 165 -13.77 14.49 13.28
CA PHE A 165 -14.04 13.19 12.64
C PHE A 165 -13.59 12.03 13.54
N PRO A 166 -14.51 11.13 13.92
CA PRO A 166 -14.17 10.00 14.80
C PRO A 166 -13.41 8.88 14.10
N ARG A 167 -13.45 8.79 12.76
CA ARG A 167 -12.80 7.72 11.97
C ARG A 167 -11.96 8.32 10.88
N LEU A 168 -10.65 8.20 11.03
CA LEU A 168 -9.67 8.87 10.19
C LEU A 168 -8.64 7.89 9.62
N ILE A 169 -8.25 8.14 8.37
CA ILE A 169 -7.11 7.51 7.73
C ILE A 169 -6.13 8.61 7.34
N ALA A 170 -4.89 8.50 7.77
CA ALA A 170 -3.88 9.51 7.50
C ALA A 170 -2.54 8.88 7.12
N SER A 171 -1.76 9.60 6.31
CA SER A 171 -0.38 9.15 6.10
C SER A 171 0.47 9.44 7.33
N LEU A 172 1.42 8.53 7.63
CA LEU A 172 2.38 8.71 8.71
C LEU A 172 3.18 10.00 8.53
N ALA A 173 3.50 10.37 7.28
CA ALA A 173 4.20 11.60 6.95
C ALA A 173 3.39 12.85 7.32
N THR A 174 2.09 12.86 7.07
CA THR A 174 1.20 13.96 7.46
C THR A 174 1.00 14.00 8.97
N ALA A 175 0.69 12.87 9.59
CA ALA A 175 0.38 12.79 11.01
C ALA A 175 1.56 13.21 11.92
N ARG A 176 2.81 12.96 11.51
CA ARG A 176 4.01 13.32 12.27
C ARG A 176 4.46 14.78 12.14
N ARG A 177 3.84 15.59 11.25
CA ARG A 177 4.13 17.02 11.16
C ARG A 177 3.84 17.71 12.49
N ALA A 178 4.66 18.69 12.87
CA ALA A 178 4.62 19.30 14.20
C ALA A 178 3.24 19.82 14.60
N ASP A 179 2.55 20.49 13.68
CA ASP A 179 1.21 21.06 13.85
C ASP A 179 0.13 19.96 13.99
N HIS A 180 0.13 18.96 13.11
CA HIS A 180 -0.79 17.83 13.16
C HIS A 180 -0.53 16.97 14.42
N ARG A 181 0.74 16.62 14.69
CA ARG A 181 1.14 15.85 15.87
C ARG A 181 0.66 16.48 17.17
N ALA A 182 0.84 17.81 17.32
CA ALA A 182 0.45 18.51 18.54
C ALA A 182 -1.05 18.33 18.87
N ARG A 183 -1.90 18.19 17.87
CA ARG A 183 -3.33 17.91 18.04
C ARG A 183 -3.59 16.42 18.28
N LEU A 184 -3.02 15.55 17.45
CA LEU A 184 -3.26 14.11 17.49
C LEU A 184 -2.92 13.48 18.85
N VAL A 185 -1.85 13.91 19.51
CA VAL A 185 -1.43 13.36 20.80
C VAL A 185 -2.35 13.75 21.97
N GLN A 186 -3.22 14.75 21.79
CA GLN A 186 -4.21 15.16 22.79
C GLN A 186 -5.53 14.40 22.69
N ILE A 187 -5.76 13.71 21.56
CA ILE A 187 -7.02 13.02 21.28
C ILE A 187 -6.96 11.58 21.78
N PRO A 188 -7.89 11.14 22.65
CA PRO A 188 -7.98 9.75 23.06
C PRO A 188 -8.62 8.92 21.93
N TYR A 189 -7.85 7.99 21.36
CA TYR A 189 -8.32 7.02 20.38
C TYR A 189 -8.69 5.69 21.06
N ASP A 190 -9.81 5.11 20.65
CA ASP A 190 -10.13 3.75 21.07
C ASP A 190 -9.21 2.75 20.37
N LEU A 191 -9.00 2.89 19.06
CA LEU A 191 -8.14 2.03 18.27
C LEU A 191 -7.23 2.84 17.36
N VAL A 192 -5.95 2.51 17.39
CA VAL A 192 -4.94 2.98 16.43
C VAL A 192 -4.44 1.77 15.63
N ILE A 193 -4.51 1.84 14.32
CA ILE A 193 -3.92 0.85 13.41
C ILE A 193 -2.74 1.53 12.71
N VAL A 194 -1.57 0.91 12.74
CA VAL A 194 -0.38 1.41 12.03
C VAL A 194 0.05 0.37 11.01
N ASP A 195 -0.13 0.71 9.74
CA ASP A 195 0.30 -0.12 8.64
C ASP A 195 1.76 0.18 8.27
N GLU A 196 2.45 -0.83 7.72
CA GLU A 196 3.88 -0.82 7.45
C GLU A 196 4.70 -0.37 8.67
N ALA A 197 4.43 -1.03 9.81
CA ALA A 197 5.02 -0.68 11.10
C ALA A 197 6.55 -0.84 11.16
N HIS A 198 7.20 -1.39 10.13
CA HIS A 198 8.65 -1.41 10.00
C HIS A 198 9.26 0.00 10.04
N HIS A 199 8.50 1.06 9.69
CA HIS A 199 8.91 2.45 9.87
C HIS A 199 9.03 2.89 11.35
N LEU A 200 8.57 2.07 12.30
CA LEU A 200 8.64 2.34 13.75
C LEU A 200 9.76 1.58 14.47
N LYS A 201 10.66 0.90 13.76
CA LYS A 201 11.71 0.07 14.33
C LYS A 201 12.75 0.86 15.12
N ASN A 202 12.97 2.13 14.81
CA ASN A 202 13.93 2.98 15.49
C ASN A 202 13.24 3.86 16.54
N ARG A 203 13.51 3.59 17.82
CA ARG A 203 12.95 4.36 18.96
C ARG A 203 13.36 5.84 18.97
N ALA A 204 14.50 6.19 18.37
CA ALA A 204 14.93 7.58 18.24
C ALA A 204 14.16 8.34 17.15
N SER A 205 13.52 7.64 16.21
CA SER A 205 12.81 8.25 15.09
C SER A 205 11.61 9.09 15.52
N ALA A 206 11.29 10.11 14.73
CA ALA A 206 10.11 10.94 14.94
C ALA A 206 8.81 10.12 14.82
N SER A 207 8.79 9.11 13.95
CA SER A 207 7.65 8.22 13.74
C SER A 207 7.35 7.35 14.97
N TRP A 208 8.37 6.73 15.55
CA TRP A 208 8.21 5.93 16.76
C TRP A 208 7.71 6.78 17.94
N LYS A 209 8.35 7.94 18.16
CA LYS A 209 7.96 8.90 19.21
C LYS A 209 6.52 9.36 19.04
N PHE A 210 6.13 9.68 17.81
CA PHE A 210 4.76 10.09 17.52
C PHE A 210 3.75 9.00 17.93
N VAL A 211 3.95 7.76 17.44
CA VAL A 211 3.03 6.66 17.77
C VAL A 211 3.05 6.34 19.26
N ASN A 212 4.21 6.40 19.92
CA ASN A 212 4.33 6.19 21.37
C ASN A 212 3.52 7.21 22.18
N ASP A 213 3.49 8.47 21.75
CA ASP A 213 2.83 9.57 22.45
C ASP A 213 1.32 9.61 22.23
N LEU A 214 0.77 8.86 21.24
CA LEU A 214 -0.67 8.79 21.01
C LEU A 214 -1.40 8.18 22.20
N GLN A 215 -2.45 8.83 22.65
CA GLN A 215 -3.38 8.27 23.65
C GLN A 215 -4.26 7.21 22.96
N ARG A 216 -4.14 5.95 23.37
CA ARG A 216 -4.84 4.84 22.71
C ARG A 216 -5.21 3.73 23.69
N LYS A 217 -6.40 3.19 23.52
CA LYS A 217 -6.85 2.00 24.25
C LYS A 217 -6.30 0.72 23.59
N PHE A 218 -6.52 0.57 22.29
CA PHE A 218 -6.06 -0.54 21.47
C PHE A 218 -5.07 -0.07 20.41
N ILE A 219 -4.16 -0.94 20.01
CA ILE A 219 -3.20 -0.70 18.92
C ILE A 219 -2.91 -1.98 18.16
N LEU A 220 -3.02 -1.91 16.83
CA LEU A 220 -2.56 -2.96 15.92
C LEU A 220 -1.42 -2.43 15.07
N LEU A 221 -0.32 -3.17 15.03
CA LEU A 221 0.79 -2.92 14.12
C LEU A 221 0.77 -3.97 13.00
N LEU A 222 0.87 -3.54 11.76
CA LEU A 222 0.89 -4.40 10.59
C LEU A 222 2.27 -4.30 9.93
N THR A 223 2.96 -5.42 9.78
CA THR A 223 4.23 -5.48 9.05
C THR A 223 4.51 -6.89 8.57
N ALA A 224 5.13 -7.06 7.42
CA ALA A 224 5.61 -8.37 6.99
C ALA A 224 7.00 -8.70 7.56
N THR A 225 7.75 -7.69 7.97
CA THR A 225 9.14 -7.81 8.42
C THR A 225 9.31 -7.17 9.79
N PRO A 226 9.03 -7.88 10.90
CA PRO A 226 9.21 -7.34 12.25
C PRO A 226 10.69 -7.11 12.60
N VAL A 227 11.62 -7.84 11.97
CA VAL A 227 13.06 -7.72 12.15
C VAL A 227 13.75 -7.55 10.79
N GLU A 228 14.64 -6.58 10.67
CA GLU A 228 15.45 -6.38 9.45
C GLU A 228 16.95 -6.37 9.73
N ASN A 229 17.38 -5.52 10.65
CA ASN A 229 18.79 -5.28 10.92
C ASN A 229 19.27 -5.88 12.22
N ASP A 230 18.45 -5.80 13.26
CA ASP A 230 18.77 -6.36 14.57
C ASP A 230 17.51 -6.67 15.39
N LEU A 231 17.67 -7.42 16.47
CA LEU A 231 16.56 -7.77 17.37
C LEU A 231 16.07 -6.57 18.20
N ASP A 232 16.81 -5.48 18.28
CA ASP A 232 16.35 -4.26 18.95
C ASP A 232 15.17 -3.63 18.21
N GLU A 233 15.06 -3.83 16.89
CA GLU A 233 13.90 -3.40 16.09
C GLU A 233 12.61 -4.05 16.61
N LEU A 234 12.64 -5.37 16.81
CA LEU A 234 11.53 -6.13 17.39
C LEU A 234 11.22 -5.65 18.83
N TYR A 235 12.24 -5.46 19.64
CA TYR A 235 12.10 -4.90 20.99
C TYR A 235 11.35 -3.56 20.97
N ASN A 236 11.69 -2.68 20.03
CA ASN A 236 11.08 -1.36 19.91
C ASN A 236 9.61 -1.43 19.48
N LEU A 237 9.24 -2.37 18.58
CA LEU A 237 7.86 -2.59 18.18
C LEU A 237 7.01 -3.17 19.34
N ILE A 238 7.54 -4.19 20.04
CA ILE A 238 6.86 -4.79 21.19
C ILE A 238 6.66 -3.77 22.31
N THR A 239 7.62 -2.86 22.52
CA THR A 239 7.49 -1.79 23.52
C THR A 239 6.28 -0.87 23.24
N LEU A 240 5.91 -0.62 21.97
CA LEU A 240 4.70 0.14 21.62
C LEU A 240 3.41 -0.62 21.96
N LEU A 241 3.44 -1.95 21.90
CA LEU A 241 2.29 -2.82 22.18
C LEU A 241 2.10 -3.06 23.68
N LYS A 242 3.13 -3.60 24.30
CA LYS A 242 3.14 -3.96 25.75
C LYS A 242 4.45 -3.49 26.40
N PRO A 243 4.51 -2.25 26.89
CA PRO A 243 5.70 -1.76 27.59
C PRO A 243 6.08 -2.67 28.75
N GLY A 244 7.36 -3.07 28.82
CA GLY A 244 7.91 -3.91 29.91
C GLY A 244 7.85 -5.42 29.67
N GLN A 245 7.14 -5.93 28.66
CA GLN A 245 7.06 -7.38 28.38
C GLN A 245 8.44 -8.00 28.11
N LEU A 246 9.31 -7.30 27.39
CA LEU A 246 10.67 -7.76 27.09
C LEU A 246 11.73 -7.22 28.05
N SER A 247 11.34 -6.82 29.26
CA SER A 247 12.24 -6.23 30.29
C SER A 247 12.92 -4.94 29.80
N THR A 248 14.13 -4.66 30.27
CA THR A 248 14.94 -3.50 29.83
C THR A 248 15.72 -3.83 28.54
N PRO A 249 16.08 -2.84 27.69
CA PRO A 249 16.89 -3.09 26.48
C PRO A 249 18.19 -3.83 26.78
N ARG A 250 18.81 -3.54 27.92
CA ARG A 250 20.07 -4.18 28.35
C ARG A 250 19.88 -5.66 28.69
N GLU A 251 18.78 -5.98 29.38
CA GLU A 251 18.44 -7.36 29.74
C GLU A 251 18.01 -8.15 28.53
N PHE A 252 17.19 -7.56 27.66
CA PHE A 252 16.78 -8.15 26.40
C PHE A 252 17.99 -8.56 25.54
N ARG A 253 18.94 -7.65 25.32
CA ARG A 253 20.17 -7.94 24.56
C ARG A 253 21.00 -9.04 25.25
N LYS A 254 21.14 -9.00 26.57
CA LYS A 254 21.86 -10.03 27.32
C LYS A 254 21.23 -11.41 27.17
N GLN A 255 19.92 -11.49 27.17
CA GLN A 255 19.16 -12.73 27.17
C GLN A 255 18.92 -13.29 25.75
N PHE A 256 18.65 -12.44 24.77
CA PHE A 256 18.15 -12.86 23.45
C PHE A 256 19.09 -12.54 22.27
N VAL A 257 20.11 -11.71 22.41
CA VAL A 257 21.03 -11.36 21.33
C VAL A 257 22.34 -12.10 21.47
N ALA A 258 22.82 -12.77 20.42
CA ALA A 258 24.10 -13.46 20.40
C ALA A 258 25.26 -12.46 20.40
N ARG A 259 26.38 -12.83 21.07
CA ARG A 259 27.60 -12.02 21.02
C ARG A 259 28.21 -12.11 19.62
N GLY A 260 28.42 -10.96 18.98
CA GLY A 260 29.07 -10.87 17.67
C GLY A 260 28.09 -10.83 16.47
N ASP A 261 26.82 -11.22 16.66
CA ASP A 261 25.80 -11.09 15.63
C ASP A 261 24.48 -10.56 16.25
N PRO A 262 24.15 -9.27 16.03
CA PRO A 262 22.94 -8.66 16.60
C PRO A 262 21.63 -9.21 16.04
N ARG A 263 21.70 -10.02 14.98
CA ARG A 263 20.55 -10.65 14.32
C ARG A 263 20.29 -12.06 14.85
N GLN A 264 21.30 -12.74 15.37
CA GLN A 264 21.19 -14.12 15.80
C GLN A 264 20.55 -14.22 17.20
N PRO A 265 19.34 -14.80 17.31
CA PRO A 265 18.68 -14.94 18.59
C PRO A 265 19.29 -16.05 19.43
N LYS A 266 19.49 -15.76 20.72
CA LYS A 266 19.63 -16.77 21.75
C LYS A 266 18.26 -17.14 22.30
N ASN A 267 18.17 -18.30 22.97
CA ASN A 267 16.94 -18.70 23.68
C ASN A 267 15.67 -18.55 22.83
N ARG A 268 15.74 -19.01 21.57
CA ARG A 268 14.66 -18.85 20.57
C ARG A 268 13.30 -19.30 21.10
N GLY A 269 13.22 -20.44 21.79
CA GLY A 269 11.97 -20.94 22.33
C GLY A 269 11.31 -19.95 23.28
N GLN A 270 12.08 -19.41 24.24
CA GLN A 270 11.56 -18.43 25.18
C GLN A 270 11.18 -17.10 24.50
N LEU A 271 11.96 -16.67 23.50
CA LEU A 271 11.60 -15.47 22.73
C LEU A 271 10.31 -15.68 21.96
N ARG A 272 10.12 -16.83 21.31
CA ARG A 272 8.90 -17.19 20.59
C ARG A 272 7.68 -17.22 21.51
N GLU A 273 7.79 -17.80 22.70
CA GLU A 273 6.72 -17.81 23.69
C GLU A 273 6.29 -16.40 24.07
N LEU A 274 7.25 -15.51 24.37
CA LEU A 274 6.95 -14.10 24.67
C LEU A 274 6.32 -13.36 23.49
N LEU A 275 6.69 -13.69 22.26
CA LEU A 275 6.15 -13.10 21.05
C LEU A 275 4.76 -13.63 20.73
N GLY A 276 4.46 -14.89 21.03
CA GLY A 276 3.14 -15.48 20.84
C GLY A 276 2.02 -14.73 21.56
N ASP A 277 2.35 -14.01 22.65
CA ASP A 277 1.40 -13.18 23.39
C ASP A 277 1.04 -11.84 22.69
N VAL A 278 1.75 -11.46 21.62
CA VAL A 278 1.60 -10.13 21.00
C VAL A 278 1.69 -10.15 19.48
N MET A 279 2.04 -11.27 18.87
CA MET A 279 2.28 -11.36 17.43
C MET A 279 1.67 -12.62 16.85
N VAL A 280 0.97 -12.48 15.72
CA VAL A 280 0.54 -13.58 14.87
C VAL A 280 1.25 -13.47 13.52
N ARG A 281 1.64 -14.62 12.96
CA ARG A 281 2.32 -14.69 11.67
C ARG A 281 1.97 -15.99 10.96
N HIS A 282 1.53 -15.86 9.71
CA HIS A 282 1.37 -16.96 8.78
C HIS A 282 2.33 -16.79 7.60
N SER A 283 2.88 -17.91 7.15
CA SER A 283 3.61 -17.98 5.89
C SER A 283 2.69 -18.56 4.80
N ARG A 284 3.01 -18.30 3.53
CA ARG A 284 2.25 -18.86 2.41
C ARG A 284 2.28 -20.38 2.37
N GLY A 285 3.40 -20.99 2.77
CA GLY A 285 3.51 -22.43 2.87
C GLY A 285 2.53 -23.04 3.86
N GLN A 286 2.32 -22.39 5.02
CA GLN A 286 1.40 -22.86 6.05
C GLN A 286 -0.08 -22.76 5.65
N VAL A 287 -0.45 -21.74 4.88
CA VAL A 287 -1.84 -21.49 4.51
C VAL A 287 -2.25 -22.13 3.18
N ASN A 288 -1.37 -22.94 2.57
CA ASN A 288 -1.61 -23.67 1.31
C ASN A 288 -2.15 -22.78 0.17
N ILE A 289 -1.78 -21.51 0.14
CA ILE A 289 -2.16 -20.59 -0.92
C ILE A 289 -1.17 -20.71 -2.07
N ASN A 290 -1.52 -21.51 -3.07
CA ASN A 290 -0.78 -21.58 -4.30
C ASN A 290 -1.29 -20.50 -5.27
N LEU A 291 -0.51 -19.44 -5.45
CA LEU A 291 -0.70 -18.53 -6.58
C LEU A 291 -0.21 -19.21 -7.84
N PRO A 292 -0.96 -19.14 -8.96
CA PRO A 292 -0.48 -19.67 -10.22
C PRO A 292 0.80 -18.95 -10.65
N PRO A 293 1.67 -19.61 -11.45
CA PRO A 293 2.86 -18.96 -11.96
C PRO A 293 2.49 -17.74 -12.80
N ARG A 294 3.38 -16.77 -12.84
CA ARG A 294 3.27 -15.61 -13.70
C ARG A 294 4.45 -15.56 -14.66
N GLN A 295 4.16 -15.28 -15.92
CA GLN A 295 5.14 -15.12 -16.97
C GLN A 295 5.11 -13.69 -17.48
N ALA A 296 6.25 -13.02 -17.45
CA ALA A 296 6.42 -11.72 -18.06
C ALA A 296 7.26 -11.81 -19.32
N SER A 297 6.85 -11.12 -20.34
CA SER A 297 7.55 -11.04 -21.62
C SER A 297 7.68 -9.59 -22.06
N THR A 298 8.89 -9.18 -22.39
CA THR A 298 9.15 -7.84 -22.94
C THR A 298 9.17 -7.89 -24.47
N VAL A 299 8.20 -7.22 -25.09
CA VAL A 299 8.12 -7.04 -26.54
C VAL A 299 8.96 -5.82 -26.90
N ARG A 300 10.22 -6.05 -27.27
CA ARG A 300 11.13 -4.98 -27.70
C ARG A 300 10.95 -4.71 -29.18
N LEU A 301 10.63 -3.45 -29.49
CA LEU A 301 10.43 -2.96 -30.85
C LEU A 301 11.46 -1.88 -31.21
N GLN A 302 11.62 -1.63 -32.51
CA GLN A 302 12.39 -0.49 -32.99
C GLN A 302 11.44 0.61 -33.42
N LEU A 303 11.73 1.84 -33.02
CA LEU A 303 11.03 3.01 -33.55
C LEU A 303 11.31 3.14 -35.05
N THR A 304 10.35 3.64 -35.80
CA THR A 304 10.61 4.07 -37.17
C THR A 304 11.60 5.22 -37.17
N GLN A 305 12.22 5.52 -38.30
CA GLN A 305 13.20 6.60 -38.38
C GLN A 305 12.60 7.94 -37.91
N GLN A 306 11.39 8.25 -38.35
CA GLN A 306 10.70 9.49 -37.96
C GLN A 306 10.38 9.56 -36.46
N GLU A 307 9.96 8.46 -35.86
CA GLU A 307 9.71 8.37 -34.43
C GLU A 307 11.01 8.50 -33.64
N ALA A 308 12.08 7.86 -34.10
CA ALA A 308 13.40 7.92 -33.43
C ALA A 308 14.00 9.33 -33.47
N GLU A 309 13.91 9.99 -34.62
CA GLU A 309 14.36 11.38 -34.77
C GLU A 309 13.56 12.34 -33.85
N PHE A 310 12.24 12.19 -33.81
CA PHE A 310 11.36 12.97 -32.94
C PHE A 310 11.68 12.69 -31.46
N TYR A 311 11.79 11.42 -31.07
CA TYR A 311 12.15 11.03 -29.70
C TYR A 311 13.48 11.62 -29.27
N ALA A 312 14.50 11.53 -30.13
CA ALA A 312 15.83 12.09 -29.86
C ALA A 312 15.82 13.61 -29.72
N ALA A 313 15.11 14.31 -30.61
CA ALA A 313 14.99 15.77 -30.57
C ALA A 313 14.32 16.27 -29.28
N VAL A 314 13.19 15.68 -28.90
CA VAL A 314 12.48 16.06 -27.68
C VAL A 314 13.26 15.65 -26.44
N SER A 315 13.81 14.42 -26.39
CA SER A 315 14.62 13.95 -25.26
C SER A 315 15.87 14.80 -25.05
N GLY A 316 16.55 15.20 -26.13
CA GLY A 316 17.71 16.09 -26.06
C GLY A 316 17.36 17.48 -25.48
N MET A 317 16.23 18.03 -25.91
CA MET A 317 15.71 19.29 -25.38
C MET A 317 15.36 19.17 -23.89
N VAL A 318 14.62 18.14 -23.49
CA VAL A 318 14.21 17.89 -22.09
C VAL A 318 15.43 17.72 -21.21
N ARG A 319 16.41 16.90 -21.63
CA ARG A 319 17.67 16.67 -20.89
C ARG A 319 18.44 17.96 -20.67
N LYS A 320 18.59 18.78 -21.71
CA LYS A 320 19.27 20.06 -21.62
C LYS A 320 18.59 21.02 -20.64
N GLN A 321 17.26 21.11 -20.68
CA GLN A 321 16.52 22.01 -19.79
C GLN A 321 16.53 21.50 -18.33
N LEU A 322 16.37 20.20 -18.09
CA LEU A 322 16.45 19.61 -16.75
C LEU A 322 17.86 19.76 -16.14
N GLY A 323 18.92 19.63 -16.94
CA GLY A 323 20.30 19.81 -16.50
C GLY A 323 20.64 21.25 -16.09
N THR A 324 19.87 22.26 -16.52
CA THR A 324 20.01 23.66 -16.10
C THR A 324 19.19 24.01 -14.85
N LEU A 325 18.26 23.16 -14.44
CA LEU A 325 17.44 23.36 -13.24
C LEU A 325 18.19 22.84 -11.99
N PRO A 326 18.14 23.56 -10.85
CA PRO A 326 18.77 23.07 -9.63
C PRO A 326 18.13 21.75 -9.19
N SER A 327 19.01 20.79 -8.83
CA SER A 327 18.58 19.49 -8.31
C SER A 327 17.86 19.67 -6.96
N PRO A 328 16.80 18.89 -6.64
CA PRO A 328 16.10 18.98 -5.35
C PRO A 328 16.97 18.60 -4.14
N SER A 329 18.18 18.08 -4.37
CA SER A 329 19.09 17.53 -3.36
C SER A 329 20.07 18.54 -2.74
N GLY A 330 19.86 19.85 -2.92
CA GLY A 330 20.63 20.90 -2.22
C GLY A 330 20.19 21.01 -0.76
N GLY A 331 21.10 20.62 0.16
CA GLY A 331 20.91 20.47 1.59
C GLY A 331 20.23 21.61 2.34
N LYS A 332 19.62 21.26 3.45
CA LYS A 332 19.18 22.16 4.51
C LYS A 332 20.31 23.13 4.90
N GLY A 333 20.14 24.40 4.58
CA GLY A 333 20.98 25.45 5.13
C GLY A 333 21.21 26.64 4.22
N GLN A 334 20.14 27.35 3.87
CA GLN A 334 20.19 28.81 3.70
C GLN A 334 18.76 29.34 3.67
N GLN A 335 18.37 30.04 4.72
CA GLN A 335 17.20 30.90 4.74
C GLN A 335 17.40 31.97 3.65
N SER A 336 16.72 31.82 2.52
CA SER A 336 16.60 32.88 1.54
C SER A 336 15.22 33.54 1.69
N THR A 337 15.31 34.83 1.96
CA THR A 337 14.26 35.82 2.07
C THR A 337 13.18 35.76 1.00
N LEU A 338 11.98 36.11 1.39
CA LEU A 338 10.63 36.20 0.76
C LEU A 338 10.49 36.56 -0.75
N ARG A 339 11.52 36.52 -1.55
CA ARG A 339 11.48 36.68 -3.03
C ARG A 339 11.50 35.32 -3.79
N GLY A 340 11.60 34.18 -3.11
CA GLY A 340 11.79 32.84 -3.71
C GLY A 340 10.52 32.09 -4.08
N ILE A 341 9.36 32.39 -3.50
CA ILE A 341 8.19 31.50 -3.55
C ILE A 341 7.56 31.42 -4.96
N GLU A 342 7.47 32.53 -5.69
CA GLU A 342 6.95 32.51 -7.07
C GLU A 342 7.93 31.86 -8.07
N GLY A 343 9.22 32.10 -7.90
CA GLY A 343 10.26 31.53 -8.77
C GLY A 343 10.46 30.01 -8.58
N GLU A 344 10.34 29.51 -7.35
CA GLU A 344 10.41 28.07 -7.05
C GLU A 344 9.16 27.32 -7.54
N SER A 345 7.98 27.90 -7.40
CA SER A 345 6.72 27.34 -7.89
C SER A 345 6.72 27.23 -9.42
N LEU A 346 7.17 28.25 -10.14
CA LEU A 346 7.27 28.22 -11.61
C LEU A 346 8.29 27.20 -12.10
N ARG A 347 9.46 27.10 -11.46
CA ARG A 347 10.51 26.11 -11.81
C ARG A 347 10.05 24.66 -11.55
N GLN A 348 9.29 24.43 -10.50
CA GLN A 348 8.73 23.11 -10.21
C GLN A 348 7.66 22.70 -11.22
N VAL A 349 6.83 23.63 -11.67
CA VAL A 349 5.83 23.40 -12.74
C VAL A 349 6.51 23.07 -14.06
N ASP A 350 7.59 23.76 -14.42
CA ASP A 350 8.32 23.48 -15.67
C ASP A 350 9.02 22.12 -15.63
N ARG A 351 9.65 21.74 -14.50
CA ARG A 351 10.22 20.40 -14.31
C ARG A 351 9.18 19.31 -14.50
N PHE A 352 8.01 19.44 -13.87
CA PHE A 352 6.92 18.47 -14.01
C PHE A 352 6.43 18.34 -15.46
N ALA A 353 6.29 19.45 -16.18
CA ALA A 353 5.88 19.45 -17.57
C ALA A 353 6.92 18.76 -18.49
N LEU A 354 8.21 18.98 -18.25
CA LEU A 354 9.30 18.33 -18.98
C LEU A 354 9.32 16.82 -18.74
N LEU A 355 9.11 16.37 -17.50
CA LEU A 355 9.03 14.95 -17.16
C LEU A 355 7.80 14.29 -17.80
N THR A 356 6.67 14.97 -17.78
CA THR A 356 5.45 14.52 -18.44
C THR A 356 5.70 14.37 -19.94
N LEU A 357 6.31 15.36 -20.57
CA LEU A 357 6.66 15.32 -21.99
C LEU A 357 7.55 14.13 -22.34
N GLN A 358 8.58 13.86 -21.51
CA GLN A 358 9.47 12.69 -21.73
C GLN A 358 8.74 11.36 -21.67
N ARG A 359 7.74 11.23 -20.77
CA ARG A 359 6.89 10.05 -20.69
C ARG A 359 5.92 9.97 -21.86
N GLU A 360 5.36 11.10 -22.31
CA GLU A 360 4.41 11.18 -23.43
C GLU A 360 5.05 10.68 -24.73
N ILE A 361 6.28 11.09 -25.04
CA ILE A 361 6.98 10.64 -26.25
C ILE A 361 7.36 9.16 -26.21
N GLY A 362 7.51 8.57 -25.04
CA GLY A 362 7.67 7.12 -24.86
C GLY A 362 6.37 6.35 -25.13
N SER A 363 5.22 6.97 -24.94
CA SER A 363 3.90 6.41 -25.19
C SER A 363 3.48 6.54 -26.65
N SER A 364 3.36 7.77 -27.14
CA SER A 364 3.09 8.08 -28.55
C SER A 364 3.57 9.46 -28.92
N PRO A 365 4.02 9.70 -30.17
CA PRO A 365 4.36 11.06 -30.61
C PRO A 365 3.22 12.05 -30.39
N GLN A 366 1.97 11.65 -30.71
CA GLN A 366 0.78 12.49 -30.63
C GLN A 366 0.39 12.87 -29.18
N ALA A 367 0.81 12.08 -28.18
CA ALA A 367 0.53 12.42 -26.79
C ALA A 367 1.28 13.71 -26.36
N ALA A 368 2.46 13.95 -26.93
CA ALA A 368 3.31 15.10 -26.60
C ALA A 368 2.78 16.45 -27.12
N GLU A 369 1.86 16.45 -28.08
CA GLU A 369 1.40 17.68 -28.74
C GLU A 369 0.92 18.75 -27.76
N SER A 370 0.04 18.37 -26.83
CA SER A 370 -0.58 19.32 -25.90
C SER A 370 0.44 19.94 -24.94
N THR A 371 1.37 19.12 -24.45
CA THR A 371 2.42 19.55 -23.54
C THR A 371 3.44 20.45 -24.26
N LEU A 372 3.83 20.12 -25.49
CA LEU A 372 4.69 20.97 -26.31
C LEU A 372 4.06 22.34 -26.58
N ARG A 373 2.77 22.41 -26.93
CA ARG A 373 2.04 23.68 -27.11
C ARG A 373 1.93 24.46 -25.80
N SER A 374 1.69 23.79 -24.69
CA SER A 374 1.65 24.42 -23.38
C SER A 374 3.01 25.01 -22.98
N LEU A 375 4.10 24.30 -23.25
CA LEU A 375 5.46 24.82 -23.03
C LEU A 375 5.77 25.98 -23.97
N ALA A 376 5.34 25.92 -25.23
CA ALA A 376 5.49 27.00 -26.21
C ALA A 376 4.80 28.30 -25.76
N SER A 377 3.63 28.21 -25.14
CA SER A 377 2.91 29.39 -24.62
C SER A 377 3.64 30.08 -23.44
N ARG A 378 4.55 29.38 -22.77
CA ARG A 378 5.34 29.87 -21.63
C ARG A 378 6.79 30.14 -22.00
N ALA A 379 7.19 29.96 -23.28
CA ALA A 379 8.57 30.13 -23.71
C ALA A 379 9.05 31.57 -23.56
N ALA A 380 10.25 31.72 -23.01
CA ALA A 380 10.85 33.04 -22.74
C ALA A 380 11.27 33.79 -23.99
N THR A 381 11.56 33.08 -25.10
CA THR A 381 11.99 33.66 -26.37
C THR A 381 11.18 33.18 -27.55
N ALA A 382 11.05 34.00 -28.59
CA ALA A 382 10.34 33.63 -29.82
C ALA A 382 10.95 32.37 -30.46
N GLY A 383 12.28 32.25 -30.50
CA GLY A 383 12.96 31.09 -31.07
C GLY A 383 12.66 29.79 -30.31
N GLN A 384 12.58 29.82 -28.97
CA GLN A 384 12.13 28.68 -28.18
C GLN A 384 10.69 28.30 -28.49
N ARG A 385 9.80 29.30 -28.57
CA ARG A 385 8.40 29.09 -28.89
C ARG A 385 8.24 28.43 -30.26
N ASP A 386 8.90 28.96 -31.27
CA ASP A 386 8.80 28.46 -32.64
C ASP A 386 9.37 27.04 -32.77
N HIS A 387 10.45 26.72 -32.06
CA HIS A 387 10.99 25.37 -32.00
C HIS A 387 9.99 24.37 -31.35
N LEU A 388 9.40 24.75 -30.22
CA LEU A 388 8.40 23.91 -29.54
C LEU A 388 7.13 23.69 -30.38
N LEU A 389 6.68 24.72 -31.11
CA LEU A 389 5.55 24.60 -32.04
C LEU A 389 5.88 23.70 -33.23
N ALA A 390 7.11 23.79 -33.77
CA ALA A 390 7.56 22.89 -34.84
C ALA A 390 7.59 21.43 -34.38
N LEU A 391 8.06 21.14 -33.16
CA LEU A 391 8.01 19.81 -32.57
C LEU A 391 6.54 19.33 -32.37
N ALA A 392 5.66 20.22 -31.92
CA ALA A 392 4.23 19.89 -31.76
C ALA A 392 3.56 19.53 -33.11
N GLU A 393 3.90 20.25 -34.18
CA GLU A 393 3.43 19.91 -35.52
C GLU A 393 4.03 18.60 -36.05
N GLN A 394 5.32 18.37 -35.82
CA GLN A 394 5.98 17.12 -36.17
C GLN A 394 5.31 15.93 -35.48
N ALA A 395 4.97 16.05 -34.18
CA ALA A 395 4.27 15.03 -33.41
C ALA A 395 2.95 14.59 -34.07
N THR A 396 2.21 15.51 -34.66
CA THR A 396 0.92 15.23 -35.33
C THR A 396 1.06 14.66 -36.73
N ARG A 397 2.19 14.94 -37.40
CA ARG A 397 2.45 14.52 -38.79
C ARG A 397 3.06 13.13 -38.90
N ILE A 398 3.61 12.55 -37.83
CA ILE A 398 4.19 11.21 -37.84
C ILE A 398 3.05 10.21 -38.09
N PRO A 399 3.04 9.50 -39.25
CA PRO A 399 1.94 8.61 -39.61
C PRO A 399 2.08 7.21 -38.99
N THR A 400 3.29 6.88 -38.55
CA THR A 400 3.64 5.57 -38.03
C THR A 400 3.58 5.55 -36.51
N TRP A 401 3.28 4.38 -35.97
CA TRP A 401 3.28 4.16 -34.53
C TRP A 401 3.70 2.73 -34.20
N ALA A 402 5.01 2.52 -34.23
CA ALA A 402 5.61 1.19 -34.09
C ALA A 402 5.13 0.41 -32.86
N LYS A 403 4.86 1.14 -31.75
CA LYS A 403 4.35 0.54 -30.51
C LYS A 403 2.91 0.03 -30.67
N ALA A 404 2.06 0.77 -31.40
CA ALA A 404 0.69 0.31 -31.71
C ALA A 404 0.67 -0.85 -32.67
N ASP A 405 1.53 -0.84 -33.70
CA ASP A 405 1.64 -1.93 -34.66
C ASP A 405 2.10 -3.24 -33.99
N ALA A 406 3.02 -3.12 -33.00
CA ALA A 406 3.43 -4.26 -32.18
C ALA A 406 2.28 -4.77 -31.29
N LEU A 407 1.48 -3.88 -30.72
CA LEU A 407 0.28 -4.23 -29.96
C LEU A 407 -0.74 -4.98 -30.81
N GLU A 408 -1.02 -4.51 -32.04
CA GLU A 408 -1.95 -5.16 -32.95
C GLU A 408 -1.53 -6.59 -33.27
N LYS A 409 -0.25 -6.82 -33.55
CA LYS A 409 0.31 -8.17 -33.78
C LYS A 409 0.16 -9.04 -32.55
N LEU A 410 0.46 -8.49 -31.35
CA LEU A 410 0.35 -9.21 -30.09
C LEU A 410 -1.11 -9.60 -29.79
N LEU A 411 -2.06 -8.67 -29.92
CA LEU A 411 -3.48 -8.94 -29.73
C LEU A 411 -4.00 -9.98 -30.74
N SER A 412 -3.61 -9.86 -32.00
CA SER A 412 -3.95 -10.86 -33.03
C SER A 412 -3.46 -12.25 -32.63
N THR A 413 -2.22 -12.37 -32.15
CA THR A 413 -1.65 -13.65 -31.67
C THR A 413 -2.44 -14.21 -30.48
N ILE A 414 -2.77 -13.36 -29.49
CA ILE A 414 -3.51 -13.76 -28.29
C ILE A 414 -4.91 -14.26 -28.68
N PHE A 415 -5.67 -13.51 -29.50
CA PHE A 415 -7.04 -13.87 -29.87
C PHE A 415 -7.12 -14.97 -30.92
N HIS A 416 -6.06 -15.21 -31.70
CA HIS A 416 -5.97 -16.41 -32.52
C HIS A 416 -5.80 -17.68 -31.68
N ALA A 417 -5.04 -17.60 -30.60
CA ALA A 417 -4.84 -18.72 -29.70
C ALA A 417 -6.09 -19.00 -28.83
N ASP A 418 -6.76 -17.96 -28.36
CA ASP A 418 -7.97 -18.08 -27.54
C ASP A 418 -8.90 -16.86 -27.77
N LYS A 419 -9.98 -17.07 -28.52
CA LYS A 419 -10.96 -16.02 -28.82
C LYS A 419 -11.71 -15.51 -27.59
N THR A 420 -11.71 -16.26 -26.50
CA THR A 420 -12.40 -15.92 -25.25
C THR A 420 -11.48 -15.20 -24.26
N GLU A 421 -10.21 -15.07 -24.58
CA GLU A 421 -9.22 -14.45 -23.69
C GLU A 421 -9.62 -12.99 -23.40
N LYS A 422 -9.43 -12.60 -22.13
CA LYS A 422 -9.65 -11.22 -21.65
C LYS A 422 -8.29 -10.56 -21.48
N VAL A 423 -8.14 -9.35 -22.00
CA VAL A 423 -6.89 -8.59 -21.95
C VAL A 423 -7.09 -7.27 -21.21
N LEU A 424 -6.29 -7.06 -20.18
CA LEU A 424 -6.17 -5.78 -19.46
C LEU A 424 -5.03 -4.97 -20.09
N LEU A 425 -5.36 -3.91 -20.82
CA LEU A 425 -4.41 -3.06 -21.54
C LEU A 425 -4.24 -1.73 -20.81
N PHE A 426 -3.03 -1.47 -20.31
CA PHE A 426 -2.68 -0.23 -19.62
C PHE A 426 -1.93 0.75 -20.50
N THR A 427 -2.37 2.00 -20.48
CA THR A 427 -1.62 3.18 -20.97
C THR A 427 -1.67 4.29 -19.92
N HIS A 428 -0.67 5.15 -19.89
CA HIS A 428 -0.63 6.25 -18.92
C HIS A 428 -1.43 7.47 -19.38
N PHE A 429 -1.47 7.73 -20.69
CA PHE A 429 -1.97 8.97 -21.25
C PHE A 429 -3.36 8.83 -21.87
N ARG A 430 -4.27 9.77 -21.56
CA ARG A 430 -5.62 9.78 -22.12
C ARG A 430 -5.64 9.96 -23.65
N ARG A 431 -4.65 10.72 -24.18
CA ARG A 431 -4.53 10.88 -25.64
C ARG A 431 -4.17 9.54 -26.29
N THR A 432 -3.18 8.84 -25.75
CA THR A 432 -2.81 7.50 -26.20
C THR A 432 -3.99 6.52 -26.06
N LEU A 433 -4.74 6.57 -24.96
CA LEU A 433 -5.94 5.77 -24.77
C LEU A 433 -6.96 5.98 -25.89
N GLY A 434 -7.22 7.24 -26.28
CA GLY A 434 -8.14 7.56 -27.38
C GLY A 434 -7.68 6.96 -28.72
N LEU A 435 -6.38 7.10 -29.04
CA LEU A 435 -5.80 6.56 -30.27
C LEU A 435 -5.83 5.01 -30.29
N LEU A 436 -5.55 4.37 -29.16
CA LEU A 436 -5.64 2.91 -29.03
C LEU A 436 -7.09 2.42 -29.16
N ALA A 437 -8.05 3.17 -28.62
CA ALA A 437 -9.47 2.87 -28.79
C ALA A 437 -9.91 2.90 -30.26
N GLU A 438 -9.40 3.84 -31.06
CA GLU A 438 -9.63 3.90 -32.51
C GLU A 438 -9.02 2.68 -33.22
N ARG A 439 -7.79 2.30 -32.85
CA ARG A 439 -7.11 1.11 -33.41
C ARG A 439 -7.86 -0.18 -33.09
N LEU A 440 -8.27 -0.39 -31.82
CA LEU A 440 -9.07 -1.56 -31.43
C LEU A 440 -10.38 -1.66 -32.19
N ARG A 441 -11.03 -0.50 -32.44
CA ARG A 441 -12.27 -0.44 -33.23
C ARG A 441 -12.05 -0.84 -34.69
N MET A 442 -10.92 -0.40 -35.30
CA MET A 442 -10.55 -0.80 -36.65
C MET A 442 -10.27 -2.29 -36.78
N MET A 443 -9.71 -2.90 -35.71
CA MET A 443 -9.48 -4.34 -35.63
C MET A 443 -10.76 -5.16 -35.37
N GLY A 444 -11.91 -4.52 -35.12
CA GLY A 444 -13.15 -5.20 -34.76
C GLY A 444 -13.12 -5.89 -33.40
N ILE A 445 -12.26 -5.43 -32.48
CA ILE A 445 -12.14 -5.98 -31.13
C ILE A 445 -13.13 -5.27 -30.22
N ASP A 446 -13.96 -6.03 -29.51
CA ASP A 446 -14.84 -5.48 -28.47
C ASP A 446 -14.04 -5.04 -27.26
N PHE A 447 -14.14 -3.76 -26.91
CA PHE A 447 -13.42 -3.18 -25.78
C PHE A 447 -14.27 -2.21 -24.99
N VAL A 448 -13.85 -1.97 -23.74
CA VAL A 448 -14.35 -0.89 -22.90
C VAL A 448 -13.19 -0.03 -22.39
N THR A 449 -13.46 1.24 -22.16
CA THR A 449 -12.47 2.17 -21.62
C THR A 449 -12.70 2.41 -20.13
N TYR A 450 -11.59 2.53 -19.38
CA TYR A 450 -11.64 2.81 -17.95
C TYR A 450 -10.61 3.88 -17.59
N HIS A 451 -11.06 5.03 -17.09
CA HIS A 451 -10.19 6.15 -16.74
C HIS A 451 -10.78 6.99 -15.59
N GLY A 452 -9.94 7.85 -15.00
CA GLY A 452 -10.29 8.62 -13.81
C GLY A 452 -11.48 9.57 -13.95
N ALA A 453 -11.80 10.03 -15.17
CA ALA A 453 -12.93 10.95 -15.41
C ALA A 453 -14.30 10.26 -15.49
N LEU A 454 -14.36 8.92 -15.48
CA LEU A 454 -15.62 8.19 -15.37
C LEU A 454 -16.20 8.32 -13.97
N ASP A 455 -17.52 8.52 -13.88
CA ASP A 455 -18.21 8.43 -12.59
C ASP A 455 -18.26 6.98 -12.06
N ILE A 456 -18.75 6.81 -10.86
CA ILE A 456 -18.76 5.50 -10.17
C ILE A 456 -19.62 4.49 -10.92
N ALA A 457 -20.78 4.91 -11.45
CA ALA A 457 -21.71 4.03 -12.18
C ALA A 457 -21.10 3.57 -13.50
N ALA A 458 -20.51 4.48 -14.28
CA ALA A 458 -19.81 4.15 -15.52
C ALA A 458 -18.60 3.25 -15.30
N LYS A 459 -17.87 3.44 -14.19
CA LYS A 459 -16.76 2.55 -13.79
C LYS A 459 -17.26 1.13 -13.49
N GLN A 460 -18.38 1.00 -12.77
CA GLN A 460 -18.97 -0.31 -12.47
C GLN A 460 -19.47 -1.00 -13.75
N GLN A 461 -20.13 -0.24 -14.62
CA GLN A 461 -20.61 -0.76 -15.90
C GLN A 461 -19.47 -1.25 -16.79
N ALA A 462 -18.36 -0.49 -16.88
CA ALA A 462 -17.20 -0.89 -17.66
C ALA A 462 -16.60 -2.22 -17.18
N ILE A 463 -16.52 -2.46 -15.88
CA ILE A 463 -16.06 -3.75 -15.33
C ILE A 463 -17.04 -4.87 -15.64
N ALA A 464 -18.35 -4.64 -15.52
CA ALA A 464 -19.37 -5.63 -15.86
C ALA A 464 -19.33 -5.99 -17.36
N ASP A 465 -19.21 -5.00 -18.24
CA ASP A 465 -19.05 -5.19 -19.67
C ASP A 465 -17.75 -5.96 -20.01
N PHE A 466 -16.65 -5.66 -19.31
CA PHE A 466 -15.39 -6.39 -19.48
C PHE A 466 -15.51 -7.85 -19.00
N GLN A 467 -16.20 -8.08 -17.92
CA GLN A 467 -16.46 -9.45 -17.45
C GLN A 467 -17.35 -10.22 -18.44
N GLY A 468 -18.31 -9.54 -19.05
CA GLY A 468 -19.23 -10.11 -20.01
C GLY A 468 -18.68 -10.12 -21.44
N ARG A 469 -19.10 -9.16 -22.27
CA ARG A 469 -18.89 -9.13 -23.73
C ARG A 469 -17.51 -8.66 -24.18
N ALA A 470 -16.96 -7.60 -23.57
CA ALA A 470 -15.74 -6.98 -24.05
C ALA A 470 -14.51 -7.88 -23.85
N GLN A 471 -13.65 -7.96 -24.87
CA GLN A 471 -12.39 -8.71 -24.85
C GLN A 471 -11.26 -7.91 -24.21
N VAL A 472 -11.27 -6.58 -24.37
CA VAL A 472 -10.21 -5.70 -23.88
C VAL A 472 -10.78 -4.67 -22.90
N LEU A 473 -10.14 -4.55 -21.73
CA LEU A 473 -10.29 -3.39 -20.86
C LEU A 473 -9.10 -2.45 -21.09
N LEU A 474 -9.35 -1.37 -21.82
CA LEU A 474 -8.35 -0.33 -22.09
C LEU A 474 -8.38 0.70 -20.97
N SER A 475 -7.32 0.78 -20.19
CA SER A 475 -7.32 1.54 -18.95
C SER A 475 -6.14 2.49 -18.81
N THR A 476 -6.41 3.65 -18.18
CA THR A 476 -5.36 4.41 -17.50
C THR A 476 -5.12 3.84 -16.11
N GLU A 477 -4.13 4.35 -15.36
CA GLU A 477 -3.80 3.87 -14.00
C GLU A 477 -4.98 3.88 -13.01
N ALA A 478 -6.04 4.64 -13.30
CA ALA A 478 -7.25 4.67 -12.47
C ALA A 478 -7.97 3.32 -12.32
N ALA A 479 -7.81 2.36 -13.25
CA ALA A 479 -8.31 1.00 -13.08
C ALA A 479 -7.41 0.16 -12.16
N GLY A 480 -6.22 0.66 -11.88
CA GLY A 480 -5.28 0.07 -10.97
C GLY A 480 -5.73 0.08 -9.51
N GLU A 481 -6.79 0.79 -9.13
CA GLU A 481 -7.16 0.97 -7.73
C GLU A 481 -8.41 0.15 -7.36
N GLY A 482 -8.24 -0.81 -6.45
CA GLY A 482 -9.32 -1.45 -5.68
C GLY A 482 -10.18 -2.51 -6.37
N ARG A 483 -10.13 -2.73 -7.68
CA ARG A 483 -11.02 -3.67 -8.38
C ARG A 483 -10.45 -5.08 -8.50
N ASN A 484 -11.31 -6.08 -8.29
CA ASN A 484 -10.95 -7.48 -8.50
C ASN A 484 -11.14 -7.84 -9.98
N LEU A 485 -10.04 -8.13 -10.68
CA LEU A 485 -10.02 -8.52 -12.09
C LEU A 485 -9.45 -9.95 -12.27
N GLN A 486 -9.60 -10.83 -11.28
CA GLN A 486 -9.07 -12.19 -11.27
C GLN A 486 -9.62 -13.09 -12.40
N PHE A 487 -10.76 -12.75 -12.98
CA PHE A 487 -11.28 -13.44 -14.16
C PHE A 487 -10.40 -13.20 -15.42
N CYS A 488 -9.59 -12.16 -15.41
CA CYS A 488 -8.59 -11.85 -16.44
C CYS A 488 -7.22 -12.37 -16.00
N ARG A 489 -6.46 -12.97 -16.92
CA ARG A 489 -5.09 -13.46 -16.67
C ARG A 489 -4.04 -12.81 -17.56
N THR A 490 -4.45 -12.07 -18.58
CA THR A 490 -3.52 -11.45 -19.53
C THR A 490 -3.51 -9.94 -19.36
N MET A 491 -2.32 -9.40 -19.15
CA MET A 491 -2.06 -7.97 -19.01
C MET A 491 -1.06 -7.51 -20.06
N ILE A 492 -1.32 -6.33 -20.62
CA ILE A 492 -0.41 -5.63 -21.53
C ILE A 492 -0.12 -4.26 -20.95
N ASN A 493 1.12 -3.95 -20.65
CA ASN A 493 1.60 -2.63 -20.34
C ASN A 493 2.05 -1.96 -21.66
N PHE A 494 1.21 -1.09 -22.21
CA PHE A 494 1.57 -0.29 -23.38
C PHE A 494 2.64 0.74 -23.02
N ASP A 495 2.48 1.40 -21.87
CA ASP A 495 3.46 2.30 -21.26
C ASP A 495 3.95 1.72 -19.95
N ILE A 496 5.25 1.83 -19.72
CA ILE A 496 5.89 1.36 -18.51
C ILE A 496 5.97 2.50 -17.49
N PRO A 497 5.33 2.37 -16.33
CA PRO A 497 5.53 3.32 -15.22
C PRO A 497 7.01 3.35 -14.81
N TRP A 498 7.54 4.54 -14.59
CA TRP A 498 8.93 4.68 -14.13
C TRP A 498 9.11 4.25 -12.68
N ASN A 499 8.04 4.25 -11.89
CA ASN A 499 8.02 3.67 -10.57
C ASN A 499 7.64 2.18 -10.64
N PRO A 500 8.56 1.25 -10.27
CA PRO A 500 8.31 -0.19 -10.32
C PRO A 500 7.11 -0.64 -9.47
N MET A 501 6.83 0.07 -8.37
CA MET A 501 5.68 -0.22 -7.51
C MET A 501 4.35 -0.15 -8.25
N ARG A 502 4.23 0.77 -9.22
CA ARG A 502 3.02 0.88 -10.05
C ARG A 502 2.86 -0.34 -10.97
N ILE A 503 3.97 -0.89 -11.48
CA ILE A 503 3.92 -2.13 -12.26
C ILE A 503 3.43 -3.28 -11.37
N GLU A 504 3.97 -3.40 -10.17
CA GLU A 504 3.55 -4.41 -9.20
C GLU A 504 2.08 -4.26 -8.80
N GLN A 505 1.62 -3.04 -8.56
CA GLN A 505 0.21 -2.75 -8.29
C GLN A 505 -0.70 -3.16 -9.47
N ARG A 506 -0.29 -2.92 -10.72
CA ARG A 506 -1.02 -3.40 -11.91
C ARG A 506 -1.09 -4.92 -11.93
N VAL A 507 0.04 -5.61 -11.74
CA VAL A 507 0.10 -7.08 -11.69
C VAL A 507 -0.79 -7.64 -10.59
N GLY A 508 -0.78 -7.03 -9.42
CA GLY A 508 -1.63 -7.39 -8.28
C GLY A 508 -3.14 -7.31 -8.54
N ARG A 509 -3.60 -6.73 -9.67
CA ARG A 509 -5.02 -6.73 -10.06
C ARG A 509 -5.49 -8.07 -10.61
N ILE A 510 -4.62 -8.80 -11.27
CA ILE A 510 -4.92 -10.08 -11.90
C ILE A 510 -4.20 -11.27 -11.21
N HIS A 511 -3.04 -11.03 -10.59
CA HIS A 511 -2.27 -12.04 -9.86
C HIS A 511 -2.52 -11.90 -8.35
N ARG A 512 -3.58 -12.50 -7.90
CA ARG A 512 -4.08 -12.40 -6.51
C ARG A 512 -4.65 -13.74 -6.08
N VAL A 513 -4.79 -13.93 -4.76
CA VAL A 513 -5.45 -15.12 -4.20
C VAL A 513 -6.86 -15.26 -4.80
N GLY A 514 -7.15 -16.43 -5.37
CA GLY A 514 -8.35 -16.71 -6.17
C GLY A 514 -8.12 -16.76 -7.68
N GLN A 515 -6.94 -16.35 -8.18
CA GLN A 515 -6.52 -16.64 -9.55
C GLN A 515 -6.12 -18.11 -9.68
N THR A 516 -6.73 -18.81 -10.62
CA THR A 516 -6.52 -20.25 -10.85
C THR A 516 -5.70 -20.55 -12.10
N ARG A 517 -5.48 -19.55 -12.97
CA ARG A 517 -4.79 -19.68 -14.24
C ARG A 517 -3.46 -18.94 -14.24
N GLU A 518 -2.48 -19.44 -14.98
CA GLU A 518 -1.20 -18.77 -15.22
C GLU A 518 -1.43 -17.32 -15.71
N VAL A 519 -0.75 -16.36 -15.09
CA VAL A 519 -0.84 -14.94 -15.43
C VAL A 519 0.22 -14.59 -16.47
N ARG A 520 -0.19 -13.91 -17.54
CA ARG A 520 0.67 -13.47 -18.64
C ARG A 520 0.77 -11.96 -18.67
N ILE A 521 1.99 -11.45 -18.63
CA ILE A 521 2.27 -10.02 -18.60
C ILE A 521 3.14 -9.68 -19.82
N TYR A 522 2.68 -8.78 -20.66
CA TYR A 522 3.42 -8.30 -21.81
C TYR A 522 3.77 -6.82 -21.61
N ASN A 523 5.05 -6.50 -21.70
CA ASN A 523 5.57 -5.16 -21.59
C ASN A 523 6.04 -4.69 -22.97
N LEU A 524 5.45 -3.61 -23.51
CA LEU A 524 5.91 -3.04 -24.77
C LEU A 524 6.96 -1.96 -24.51
N SER A 525 8.10 -2.06 -25.17
CA SER A 525 9.20 -1.11 -25.02
C SER A 525 9.93 -0.86 -26.32
N ALA A 526 10.17 0.40 -26.64
CA ALA A 526 10.99 0.78 -27.76
C ALA A 526 12.47 0.84 -27.36
N ARG A 527 13.34 0.22 -28.15
CA ARG A 527 14.79 0.17 -27.91
C ARG A 527 15.39 1.56 -27.80
N GLY A 528 16.29 1.74 -26.85
CA GLY A 528 16.98 3.01 -26.61
C GLY A 528 16.16 4.08 -25.91
N THR A 529 14.96 3.76 -25.44
CA THR A 529 14.14 4.66 -24.61
C THR A 529 14.40 4.42 -23.12
N ILE A 530 14.01 5.37 -22.28
CA ILE A 530 14.09 5.23 -20.81
C ILE A 530 13.34 3.98 -20.33
N GLU A 531 12.20 3.67 -20.95
CA GLU A 531 11.41 2.47 -20.64
C GLU A 531 12.19 1.18 -20.92
N ASP A 532 12.99 1.15 -22.00
CA ASP A 532 13.81 -0.03 -22.33
C ASP A 532 14.93 -0.25 -21.31
N TYR A 533 15.64 0.81 -20.93
CA TYR A 533 16.65 0.73 -19.88
C TYR A 533 16.06 0.31 -18.53
N LEU A 534 14.91 0.88 -18.17
CA LEU A 534 14.20 0.53 -16.96
C LEU A 534 13.79 -0.95 -16.94
N LEU A 535 13.19 -1.46 -18.02
CA LEU A 535 12.79 -2.87 -18.10
C LEU A 535 13.99 -3.81 -18.06
N GLN A 536 15.10 -3.46 -18.72
CA GLN A 536 16.32 -4.24 -18.62
C GLN A 536 16.84 -4.32 -17.19
N LEU A 537 16.82 -3.21 -16.47
CA LEU A 537 17.22 -3.13 -15.07
C LEU A 537 16.31 -3.97 -14.17
N LEU A 538 15.00 -3.85 -14.33
CA LEU A 538 14.01 -4.55 -13.50
C LEU A 538 13.98 -6.06 -13.80
N ASP A 539 14.10 -6.46 -15.05
CA ASP A 539 14.05 -7.85 -15.47
C ASP A 539 15.38 -8.57 -15.21
N GLN A 540 16.50 -8.03 -15.71
CA GLN A 540 17.80 -8.70 -15.66
C GLN A 540 18.48 -8.64 -14.28
N LYS A 541 18.30 -7.55 -13.52
CA LYS A 541 18.97 -7.37 -12.23
C LYS A 541 18.08 -7.73 -11.04
N LEU A 542 16.80 -7.47 -11.13
CA LEU A 542 15.88 -7.73 -10.02
C LEU A 542 15.02 -8.97 -10.19
N ASN A 543 14.90 -9.53 -11.42
CA ASN A 543 13.88 -10.54 -11.73
C ASN A 543 12.52 -10.13 -11.15
N MET A 544 12.15 -8.84 -11.34
CA MET A 544 11.00 -8.23 -10.69
C MET A 544 9.73 -9.05 -10.86
N PHE A 545 9.57 -9.64 -12.03
CA PHE A 545 8.37 -10.42 -12.35
C PHE A 545 8.34 -11.81 -11.71
N GLU A 546 9.41 -12.24 -11.06
CA GLU A 546 9.46 -13.45 -10.23
C GLU A 546 9.26 -13.11 -8.73
N LEU A 547 9.45 -11.85 -8.34
CA LEU A 547 9.27 -11.43 -6.96
C LEU A 547 7.82 -11.55 -6.53
N VAL A 548 7.62 -11.82 -5.29
CA VAL A 548 6.31 -11.79 -4.66
C VAL A 548 5.77 -10.36 -4.62
N ILE A 549 4.45 -10.18 -4.82
CA ILE A 549 3.82 -8.86 -4.73
C ILE A 549 4.11 -8.26 -3.34
N GLY A 550 4.68 -7.04 -3.31
CA GLY A 550 5.10 -6.31 -2.11
C GLY A 550 6.58 -6.48 -1.74
N GLU A 551 7.31 -7.45 -2.29
CA GLU A 551 8.77 -7.55 -2.07
C GLU A 551 9.53 -6.37 -2.70
N MET A 552 9.01 -5.83 -3.80
CA MET A 552 9.60 -4.66 -4.46
C MET A 552 9.58 -3.42 -3.55
N ASP A 553 8.49 -3.20 -2.81
CA ASP A 553 8.38 -2.09 -1.86
C ASP A 553 9.44 -2.18 -0.76
N MET A 554 9.66 -3.38 -0.24
CA MET A 554 10.68 -3.63 0.77
C MET A 554 12.11 -3.47 0.23
N ILE A 555 12.36 -3.84 -1.02
CA ILE A 555 13.66 -3.64 -1.68
C ILE A 555 13.92 -2.15 -1.92
N LEU A 556 12.94 -1.44 -2.46
CA LEU A 556 13.03 -0.02 -2.75
C LEU A 556 13.05 0.83 -1.47
N GLY A 557 12.26 0.48 -0.47
CA GLY A 557 12.22 1.18 0.81
C GLY A 557 13.58 1.24 1.53
N ARG A 558 14.45 0.25 1.29
CA ARG A 558 15.84 0.23 1.80
C ARG A 558 16.78 1.19 1.09
N LEU A 559 16.48 1.52 -0.16
CA LEU A 559 17.30 2.43 -0.97
C LEU A 559 16.90 3.89 -0.79
N LEU A 560 15.63 4.11 -0.43
CA LEU A 560 14.98 5.40 -0.55
C LEU A 560 14.76 6.02 0.84
N ASP A 561 15.85 6.42 1.53
CA ASP A 561 15.73 7.10 2.83
C ASP A 561 14.87 8.38 2.79
N GLU A 562 14.79 9.09 1.64
CA GLU A 562 13.92 10.26 1.45
C GLU A 562 13.68 10.61 -0.05
N ARG A 563 14.20 9.83 -1.01
CA ARG A 563 14.10 10.11 -2.46
C ARG A 563 13.15 9.12 -3.15
N ASP A 564 12.43 9.57 -4.17
CA ASP A 564 11.66 8.67 -5.02
C ASP A 564 12.59 7.93 -6.02
N PHE A 565 12.28 6.68 -6.36
CA PHE A 565 13.01 5.90 -7.37
C PHE A 565 13.04 6.61 -8.73
N GLU A 566 11.95 7.30 -9.07
CA GLU A 566 11.87 8.11 -10.29
C GLU A 566 12.92 9.21 -10.33
N ASP A 567 13.25 9.84 -9.20
CA ASP A 567 14.28 10.87 -9.12
C ASP A 567 15.68 10.28 -9.34
N LEU A 568 15.96 9.09 -8.80
CA LEU A 568 17.24 8.41 -9.04
C LEU A 568 17.41 8.03 -10.52
N LEU A 569 16.37 7.52 -11.13
CA LEU A 569 16.36 7.16 -12.55
C LEU A 569 16.59 8.40 -13.42
N LEU A 570 15.96 9.52 -13.08
CA LEU A 570 16.12 10.79 -13.76
C LEU A 570 17.52 11.37 -13.61
N ASP A 571 18.09 11.33 -12.42
CA ASP A 571 19.45 11.81 -12.19
C ASP A 571 20.44 11.07 -13.09
N VAL A 572 20.33 9.74 -13.19
CA VAL A 572 21.15 8.92 -14.10
C VAL A 572 20.93 9.35 -15.56
N TRP A 573 19.68 9.53 -15.98
CA TRP A 573 19.35 9.86 -17.35
C TRP A 573 19.78 11.27 -17.75
N VAL A 574 19.63 12.26 -16.87
CA VAL A 574 19.99 13.67 -17.14
C VAL A 574 21.50 13.87 -17.16
N GLN A 575 22.26 13.17 -16.28
CA GLN A 575 23.71 13.34 -16.16
C GLN A 575 24.50 12.70 -17.32
N ALA A 576 23.95 11.68 -17.95
CA ALA A 576 24.62 10.96 -19.05
C ALA A 576 24.74 11.87 -20.28
N GLN A 577 25.96 12.01 -20.82
CA GLN A 577 26.23 12.78 -22.03
C GLN A 577 26.13 11.97 -23.31
N ASN A 578 26.28 10.64 -23.19
CA ASN A 578 26.24 9.69 -24.30
C ASN A 578 25.63 8.35 -23.85
N ASP A 579 25.35 7.46 -24.80
CA ASP A 579 24.75 6.15 -24.54
C ASP A 579 25.62 5.25 -23.66
N ALA A 580 26.95 5.35 -23.75
CA ALA A 580 27.85 4.56 -22.91
C ALA A 580 27.76 4.96 -21.44
N GLU A 581 27.73 6.29 -21.16
CA GLU A 581 27.52 6.81 -19.81
C GLU A 581 26.13 6.46 -19.27
N LEU A 582 25.12 6.50 -20.14
CA LEU A 582 23.76 6.11 -19.79
C LEU A 582 23.69 4.65 -19.36
N GLN A 583 24.30 3.75 -20.14
CA GLN A 583 24.37 2.32 -19.80
C GLN A 583 25.16 2.08 -18.50
N ALA A 584 26.28 2.79 -18.32
CA ALA A 584 27.08 2.67 -17.10
C ALA A 584 26.27 3.13 -15.86
N GLY A 585 25.56 4.25 -15.94
CA GLY A 585 24.73 4.77 -14.87
C GLY A 585 23.58 3.82 -14.50
N PHE A 586 22.88 3.27 -15.49
CA PHE A 586 21.85 2.26 -15.25
C PHE A 586 22.43 0.95 -14.68
N SER A 587 23.62 0.54 -15.13
CA SER A 587 24.30 -0.63 -14.54
C SER A 587 24.64 -0.41 -13.06
N GLN A 588 25.14 0.77 -12.70
CA GLN A 588 25.45 1.13 -11.31
C GLN A 588 24.18 1.16 -10.44
N LEU A 589 23.09 1.74 -10.94
CA LEU A 589 21.79 1.69 -10.26
C LEU A 589 21.32 0.24 -10.07
N GLY A 590 21.53 -0.61 -11.08
CA GLY A 590 21.23 -2.04 -11.03
C GLY A 590 22.02 -2.79 -9.96
N GLU A 591 23.31 -2.51 -9.80
CA GLU A 591 24.12 -3.12 -8.73
C GLU A 591 23.63 -2.69 -7.34
N THR A 592 23.25 -1.42 -7.18
CA THR A 592 22.69 -0.92 -5.92
C THR A 592 21.36 -1.62 -5.57
N LEU A 593 20.49 -1.82 -6.56
CA LEU A 593 19.25 -2.58 -6.41
C LEU A 593 19.49 -4.06 -6.08
N LEU A 594 20.49 -4.66 -6.71
CA LEU A 594 20.87 -6.05 -6.43
C LEU A 594 21.37 -6.23 -5.00
N GLN A 595 22.18 -5.29 -4.50
CA GLN A 595 22.62 -5.28 -3.10
C GLN A 595 21.44 -5.17 -2.13
N ALA A 596 20.47 -4.29 -2.42
CA ALA A 596 19.26 -4.15 -1.61
C ALA A 596 18.43 -5.45 -1.62
N ARG A 597 18.29 -6.11 -2.77
CA ARG A 597 17.62 -7.41 -2.91
C ARG A 597 18.32 -8.49 -2.08
N GLN A 598 19.64 -8.59 -2.17
CA GLN A 598 20.42 -9.56 -1.38
C GLN A 598 20.29 -9.30 0.12
N ALA A 599 20.30 -8.04 0.53
CA ALA A 599 20.07 -7.67 1.93
C ALA A 599 18.66 -8.04 2.38
N HIS A 600 17.65 -7.87 1.52
CA HIS A 600 16.27 -8.30 1.80
C HIS A 600 16.17 -9.82 1.92
N GLN A 601 16.78 -10.59 1.02
CA GLN A 601 16.79 -12.06 1.07
C GLN A 601 17.45 -12.59 2.34
N LYS A 602 18.59 -12.02 2.77
CA LYS A 602 19.19 -12.35 4.05
C LYS A 602 18.28 -12.08 5.24
N THR A 603 17.55 -10.97 5.21
CA THR A 603 16.55 -10.65 6.25
C THR A 603 15.46 -11.70 6.31
N ARG A 604 14.97 -12.15 5.17
CA ARG A 604 13.96 -13.20 5.08
C ARG A 604 14.49 -14.53 5.65
N GLU A 605 15.72 -14.91 5.36
CA GLU A 605 16.37 -16.09 5.94
C GLU A 605 16.47 -15.99 7.47
N TYR A 606 16.79 -14.81 8.02
CA TYR A 606 16.78 -14.58 9.47
C TYR A 606 15.38 -14.62 10.08
N ASP A 607 14.42 -14.06 9.41
CA ASP A 607 13.01 -14.10 9.80
C ASP A 607 12.49 -15.55 9.84
N GLU A 608 12.78 -16.35 8.80
CA GLU A 608 12.44 -17.76 8.74
C GLU A 608 13.17 -18.56 9.83
N ALA A 609 14.44 -18.25 10.10
CA ALA A 609 15.19 -18.85 11.19
C ALA A 609 14.65 -18.49 12.57
N LEU A 610 14.13 -17.28 12.77
CA LEU A 610 13.57 -16.83 14.04
C LEU A 610 12.15 -17.34 14.25
N PHE A 611 11.31 -17.26 13.22
CA PHE A 611 9.88 -17.55 13.32
C PHE A 611 9.49 -18.92 12.75
N GLY A 612 10.24 -19.50 11.79
CA GLY A 612 10.09 -20.86 11.25
C GLY A 612 8.67 -21.31 10.89
N GLU A 613 8.55 -22.51 10.33
CA GLU A 613 7.23 -23.11 10.04
C GLU A 613 6.43 -23.46 11.30
N ASP A 614 7.10 -23.56 12.47
CA ASP A 614 6.50 -23.95 13.75
C ASP A 614 6.02 -22.77 14.62
N PHE A 615 6.05 -21.54 14.10
CA PHE A 615 5.51 -20.39 14.82
C PHE A 615 4.01 -20.33 14.59
N SER A 616 3.27 -21.29 15.15
CA SER A 616 1.82 -21.21 15.29
C SER A 616 1.52 -20.74 16.71
N SER A 617 0.84 -19.63 16.83
CA SER A 617 0.12 -19.27 18.04
C SER A 617 -1.11 -20.21 18.12
N GLU A 618 -0.94 -21.39 18.72
CA GLU A 618 -2.06 -22.24 19.14
C GLU A 618 -2.91 -21.55 20.23
#